data_1297eee8b10389b614fbbc222eeec45e
#
_entry.id   1297eee8b10389b614fbbc222eeec45e
#
_cell.length_a   1.000
_cell.length_b   1.000
_cell.length_c   1.000
_cell.angle_alpha   90.00
_cell.angle_beta   90.00
_cell.angle_gamma   90.00
#
_symmetry.space_group_name_H-M   'P 1'
#
loop_
_entity.id
_entity.type
_entity.pdbx_description
1 polymer ?
#
loop_
_entity_poly.entity_id
_entity_poly.type
_entity_poly.pdbx_seq_one_letter_code
_entity_poly.pdbx_strand_id
1 'polypeptide(L)'
;LQMENDLCKYLGFKCDHERARLTDDFPGGNYLSMCGKYTASDNLLTAKHESDMYDEYGDVFFLTHFPYNTSPFWNMKKSPVKGSTGDDVALKCDVIMGGMETIGSAERADDVDEMREQFHTISDGGYAKLLYNLFGKERVLKELDEFLQHDFIPRFGGGIGVTRMISAMKKANLID
;
A
#
# COMPACT_ATOMS: atom_id res chain seq x y z
N LEU A 1 -8.95 10.25 0.40
CA LEU A 1 -10.06 10.92 1.15
C LEU A 1 -11.11 9.93 1.64
N GLN A 2 -11.72 9.10 0.77
CA GLN A 2 -12.77 8.15 1.20
C GLN A 2 -12.20 7.06 2.12
N MET A 3 -11.06 6.47 1.75
CA MET A 3 -10.37 5.45 2.55
C MET A 3 -9.91 6.00 3.90
N GLU A 4 -9.42 7.23 3.94
CA GLU A 4 -9.04 7.92 5.18
C GLU A 4 -10.25 8.11 6.10
N ASN A 5 -11.38 8.56 5.55
CA ASN A 5 -12.62 8.74 6.30
C ASN A 5 -13.17 7.41 6.84
N ASP A 6 -13.13 6.35 6.03
CA ASP A 6 -13.62 5.03 6.42
C ASP A 6 -12.73 4.41 7.51
N LEU A 7 -11.40 4.61 7.42
CA LEU A 7 -10.47 4.13 8.44
C LEU A 7 -10.62 4.90 9.76
N CYS A 8 -10.79 6.23 9.71
CA CYS A 8 -11.09 7.04 10.90
C CYS A 8 -12.37 6.58 11.60
N LYS A 9 -13.43 6.33 10.81
CA LYS A 9 -14.70 5.81 11.33
C LYS A 9 -14.56 4.44 11.98
N TYR A 10 -13.75 3.57 11.40
CA TYR A 10 -13.47 2.23 11.92
C TYR A 10 -12.66 2.24 13.21
N LEU A 11 -11.71 3.17 13.32
CA LEU A 11 -10.85 3.32 14.50
C LEU A 11 -11.52 4.15 15.60
N GLY A 12 -12.77 4.58 15.41
CA GLY A 12 -13.54 5.32 16.43
C GLY A 12 -13.15 6.79 16.59
N PHE A 13 -12.35 7.34 15.67
CA PHE A 13 -12.01 8.76 15.69
C PHE A 13 -13.22 9.59 15.24
N LYS A 14 -13.49 10.67 15.95
CA LYS A 14 -14.47 11.68 15.52
C LYS A 14 -13.86 12.50 14.38
N CYS A 15 -14.02 12.00 13.15
CA CYS A 15 -13.67 12.76 11.97
C CYS A 15 -14.74 13.80 11.69
N ASP A 16 -14.35 15.05 11.66
CA ASP A 16 -15.16 16.09 11.03
C ASP A 16 -15.00 15.90 9.51
N HIS A 17 -16.06 15.41 8.86
CA HIS A 17 -16.04 14.87 7.49
C HIS A 17 -15.54 15.83 6.39
N GLU A 18 -15.38 17.10 6.69
CA GLU A 18 -14.88 18.09 5.74
C GLU A 18 -13.36 18.34 5.80
N ARG A 19 -12.66 17.89 6.84
CA ARG A 19 -11.24 18.24 7.05
C ARG A 19 -10.33 17.17 7.61
N ALA A 20 -10.83 16.03 8.06
CA ALA A 20 -9.99 15.02 8.67
C ALA A 20 -9.09 14.35 7.62
N ARG A 21 -7.88 14.79 7.53
CA ARG A 21 -6.79 14.02 6.98
C ARG A 21 -6.24 13.16 8.11
N LEU A 22 -6.09 11.86 7.90
CA LEU A 22 -5.37 10.99 8.87
C LEU A 22 -4.01 11.59 9.24
N THR A 23 -3.40 12.32 8.32
CA THR A 23 -2.15 13.06 8.50
C THR A 23 -2.25 14.29 9.42
N ASP A 24 -3.45 14.74 9.80
CA ASP A 24 -3.61 15.82 10.78
C ASP A 24 -3.55 15.25 12.21
N ASP A 25 -3.98 13.99 12.39
CA ASP A 25 -3.95 13.29 13.67
C ASP A 25 -2.71 12.37 13.81
N PHE A 26 -2.22 11.83 12.70
CA PHE A 26 -1.07 10.93 12.65
C PHE A 26 -0.05 11.38 11.58
N PRO A 27 1.25 11.25 11.87
CA PRO A 27 2.29 11.56 10.91
C PRO A 27 2.23 10.64 9.68
N GLY A 28 2.60 11.18 8.54
CA GLY A 28 2.64 10.43 7.30
C GLY A 28 3.58 11.05 6.28
N GLY A 29 3.93 10.25 5.28
CA GLY A 29 4.79 10.69 4.19
C GLY A 29 4.61 9.84 2.93
N ASN A 30 4.99 10.38 1.78
CA ASN A 30 5.04 9.57 0.58
C ASN A 30 6.33 8.72 0.53
N TYR A 31 6.24 7.57 -0.12
CA TYR A 31 7.31 6.57 -0.17
C TYR A 31 8.65 7.17 -0.65
N LEU A 32 8.67 7.91 -1.76
CA LEU A 32 9.90 8.47 -2.32
C LEU A 32 10.53 9.54 -1.41
N SER A 33 9.72 10.36 -0.75
CA SER A 33 10.24 11.32 0.24
C SER A 33 10.89 10.61 1.42
N MET A 34 10.30 9.50 1.88
CA MET A 34 10.90 8.70 2.95
C MET A 34 12.15 7.95 2.46
N CYS A 35 12.18 7.45 1.23
CA CYS A 35 13.41 6.95 0.64
C CYS A 35 14.51 8.02 0.63
N GLY A 36 14.22 9.22 0.14
CA GLY A 36 15.19 10.32 0.13
C GLY A 36 15.72 10.70 1.52
N LYS A 37 14.93 10.42 2.56
CA LYS A 37 15.34 10.67 3.96
C LYS A 37 16.20 9.55 4.56
N TYR A 38 15.84 8.30 4.32
CA TYR A 38 16.41 7.16 5.03
C TYR A 38 17.36 6.31 4.19
N THR A 39 17.31 6.39 2.86
CA THR A 39 18.16 5.59 1.97
C THR A 39 19.18 6.47 1.25
N ALA A 40 20.38 5.92 1.01
CA ALA A 40 21.44 6.67 0.33
C ALA A 40 21.28 6.69 -1.20
N SER A 41 20.76 5.62 -1.81
CA SER A 41 20.78 5.50 -3.29
C SER A 41 19.79 4.48 -3.89
N ASP A 42 19.28 3.54 -3.13
CA ASP A 42 18.52 2.40 -3.65
C ASP A 42 17.00 2.61 -3.71
N ASN A 43 16.51 3.72 -3.15
CA ASN A 43 15.09 4.06 -3.08
C ASN A 43 14.22 2.91 -2.56
N LEU A 44 14.78 2.07 -1.68
CA LEU A 44 14.10 0.93 -1.10
C LEU A 44 14.05 1.06 0.43
N LEU A 45 12.85 1.17 0.97
CA LEU A 45 12.62 1.14 2.42
C LEU A 45 12.72 -0.30 2.93
N THR A 46 13.33 -0.46 4.08
CA THR A 46 13.54 -1.75 4.75
C THR A 46 12.91 -1.74 6.14
N ALA A 47 12.79 -2.90 6.77
CA ALA A 47 12.30 -3.01 8.15
C ALA A 47 13.07 -2.14 9.15
N LYS A 48 14.36 -1.87 8.89
CA LYS A 48 15.14 -0.93 9.71
C LYS A 48 14.58 0.49 9.57
N HIS A 49 14.28 0.92 8.35
CA HIS A 49 13.73 2.26 8.11
C HIS A 49 12.33 2.44 8.70
N GLU A 50 11.51 1.37 8.73
CA GLU A 50 10.23 1.38 9.43
C GLU A 50 10.41 1.58 10.94
N SER A 51 11.43 0.92 11.53
CA SER A 51 11.79 1.15 12.94
C SER A 51 12.28 2.58 13.19
N ASP A 52 13.08 3.13 12.27
CA ASP A 52 13.56 4.51 12.37
C ASP A 52 12.38 5.53 12.29
N MET A 53 11.35 5.23 11.47
CA MET A 53 10.11 6.01 11.43
C MET A 53 9.36 5.98 12.78
N TYR A 54 9.31 4.83 13.44
CA TYR A 54 8.73 4.74 14.78
C TYR A 54 9.47 5.61 15.79
N ASP A 55 10.79 5.56 15.79
CA ASP A 55 11.62 6.33 16.71
C ASP A 55 11.46 7.84 16.50
N GLU A 56 11.18 8.27 15.28
CA GLU A 56 11.08 9.68 14.92
C GLU A 56 9.63 10.22 15.01
N TYR A 57 8.64 9.44 14.56
CA TYR A 57 7.26 9.91 14.39
C TYR A 57 6.28 9.33 15.42
N GLY A 58 6.68 8.30 16.16
CA GLY A 58 5.85 7.68 17.19
C GLY A 58 5.14 6.40 16.75
N ASP A 59 4.09 6.04 17.48
CA ASP A 59 3.46 4.72 17.43
C ASP A 59 2.82 4.37 16.09
N VAL A 60 2.39 5.35 15.31
CA VAL A 60 1.67 5.17 14.05
C VAL A 60 2.22 6.13 13.00
N PHE A 61 2.56 5.61 11.81
CA PHE A 61 2.98 6.38 10.66
C PHE A 61 2.32 5.87 9.38
N PHE A 62 1.81 6.78 8.53
CA PHE A 62 1.18 6.45 7.26
C PHE A 62 2.17 6.63 6.11
N LEU A 63 2.53 5.54 5.44
CA LEU A 63 3.38 5.54 4.26
C LEU A 63 2.52 5.40 3.02
N THR A 64 2.56 6.39 2.13
CA THR A 64 1.63 6.51 1.00
C THR A 64 2.33 6.72 -0.34
N HIS A 65 1.60 6.68 -1.44
CA HIS A 65 2.08 7.03 -2.79
C HIS A 65 3.32 6.23 -3.21
N PHE A 66 3.19 4.91 -3.19
CA PHE A 66 4.25 4.01 -3.64
C PHE A 66 4.46 4.11 -5.15
N PRO A 67 5.72 4.03 -5.64
CA PRO A 67 5.98 3.95 -7.06
C PRO A 67 5.19 2.80 -7.70
N TYR A 68 4.50 3.09 -8.79
CA TYR A 68 3.55 2.15 -9.40
C TYR A 68 4.23 0.87 -9.93
N ASN A 69 5.42 1.01 -10.48
CA ASN A 69 6.21 -0.09 -11.03
C ASN A 69 6.84 -1.01 -9.96
N THR A 70 6.96 -0.53 -8.71
CA THR A 70 7.53 -1.31 -7.60
C THR A 70 6.47 -1.88 -6.68
N SER A 71 5.19 -1.59 -6.92
CA SER A 71 4.10 -2.11 -6.12
C SER A 71 4.02 -3.64 -6.24
N PRO A 72 3.88 -4.38 -5.12
CA PRO A 72 3.80 -5.85 -5.15
C PRO A 72 2.50 -6.39 -5.76
N PHE A 73 1.48 -5.55 -5.95
CA PHE A 73 0.18 -5.96 -6.47
C PHE A 73 -0.16 -5.27 -7.79
N TRP A 74 -0.36 -6.06 -8.80
CA TRP A 74 -0.65 -5.62 -10.15
C TRP A 74 -2.02 -4.94 -10.34
N ASN A 75 -2.95 -5.09 -9.41
CA ASN A 75 -4.30 -4.53 -9.50
C ASN A 75 -4.53 -3.32 -8.58
N MET A 76 -3.49 -2.57 -8.28
CA MET A 76 -3.64 -1.29 -7.58
C MET A 76 -3.99 -0.18 -8.56
N LYS A 77 -4.83 0.74 -8.10
CA LYS A 77 -5.20 1.91 -8.90
C LYS A 77 -4.06 2.90 -8.97
N LYS A 78 -3.82 3.39 -10.17
CA LYS A 78 -2.87 4.48 -10.42
C LYS A 78 -3.43 5.80 -9.89
N SER A 79 -2.60 6.58 -9.22
CA SER A 79 -2.97 7.92 -8.80
C SER A 79 -3.14 8.84 -10.03
N PRO A 80 -4.16 9.70 -10.05
CA PRO A 80 -4.28 10.73 -11.08
C PRO A 80 -3.17 11.80 -10.97
N VAL A 81 -2.48 11.84 -9.83
CA VAL A 81 -1.38 12.78 -9.57
C VAL A 81 -0.08 12.02 -9.59
N LYS A 82 0.87 12.52 -10.37
CA LYS A 82 2.23 11.97 -10.43
C LYS A 82 2.97 12.18 -9.10
N GLY A 83 3.90 11.28 -8.83
CA GLY A 83 4.84 11.46 -7.72
C GLY A 83 5.75 12.67 -7.91
N SER A 84 6.51 13.01 -6.89
CA SER A 84 7.44 14.15 -6.90
C SER A 84 8.52 14.07 -7.99
N THR A 85 8.82 12.88 -8.48
CA THR A 85 9.75 12.60 -9.58
C THR A 85 9.09 12.60 -10.97
N GLY A 86 7.77 12.83 -11.04
CA GLY A 86 6.99 12.75 -12.28
C GLY A 86 6.53 11.33 -12.64
N ASP A 87 6.90 10.33 -11.83
CA ASP A 87 6.54 8.93 -12.05
C ASP A 87 5.11 8.64 -11.61
N ASP A 88 4.56 7.55 -12.16
CA ASP A 88 3.28 7.02 -11.72
C ASP A 88 3.39 6.44 -10.31
N VAL A 89 2.40 6.72 -9.48
CA VAL A 89 2.29 6.19 -8.12
C VAL A 89 0.98 5.46 -7.92
N ALA A 90 1.00 4.43 -7.10
CA ALA A 90 -0.19 3.69 -6.70
C ALA A 90 -0.91 4.40 -5.55
N LEU A 91 -2.23 4.33 -5.54
CA LEU A 91 -3.07 4.72 -4.41
C LEU A 91 -2.99 3.63 -3.32
N LYS A 92 -1.79 3.50 -2.76
CA LYS A 92 -1.43 2.54 -1.71
C LYS A 92 -1.13 3.28 -0.42
N CYS A 93 -1.52 2.67 0.69
CA CYS A 93 -1.18 3.13 2.03
C CYS A 93 -0.77 1.92 2.87
N ASP A 94 0.43 1.98 3.42
CA ASP A 94 0.89 1.07 4.47
C ASP A 94 0.89 1.81 5.80
N VAL A 95 0.35 1.19 6.83
CA VAL A 95 0.36 1.73 8.18
C VAL A 95 1.48 1.05 8.96
N ILE A 96 2.49 1.82 9.29
CA ILE A 96 3.60 1.40 10.14
C ILE A 96 3.16 1.61 11.59
N MET A 97 3.10 0.54 12.35
CA MET A 97 2.73 0.57 13.77
C MET A 97 3.79 -0.13 14.61
N GLY A 98 4.26 0.55 15.65
CA GLY A 98 5.31 0.02 16.51
C GLY A 98 6.63 -0.29 15.79
N GLY A 99 6.87 0.34 14.61
CA GLY A 99 8.06 0.16 13.79
C GLY A 99 7.99 -0.97 12.76
N MET A 100 6.78 -1.43 12.42
CA MET A 100 6.56 -2.47 11.40
C MET A 100 5.35 -2.14 10.54
N GLU A 101 5.41 -2.42 9.24
CA GLU A 101 4.21 -2.44 8.39
C GLU A 101 3.20 -3.42 8.99
N THR A 102 2.11 -2.90 9.51
CA THR A 102 1.06 -3.69 10.19
C THR A 102 -0.19 -3.82 9.35
N ILE A 103 -0.52 -2.80 8.58
CA ILE A 103 -1.64 -2.80 7.65
C ILE A 103 -1.11 -2.39 6.28
N GLY A 104 -1.38 -3.22 5.27
CA GLY A 104 -1.18 -2.85 3.88
C GLY A 104 -2.51 -2.71 3.18
N SER A 105 -2.76 -1.58 2.50
CA SER A 105 -4.02 -1.29 1.83
C SER A 105 -3.83 -0.51 0.54
N ALA A 106 -4.78 -0.65 -0.39
CA ALA A 106 -4.79 0.14 -1.61
C ALA A 106 -6.21 0.28 -2.19
N GLU A 107 -6.44 1.36 -2.92
CA GLU A 107 -7.52 1.41 -3.89
C GLU A 107 -7.19 0.46 -5.04
N ARG A 108 -8.17 -0.35 -5.45
CA ARG A 108 -7.99 -1.33 -6.52
C ARG A 108 -8.36 -0.73 -7.86
N ALA A 109 -7.61 -1.09 -8.88
CA ALA A 109 -7.94 -0.74 -10.25
C ALA A 109 -9.31 -1.32 -10.64
N ASP A 110 -10.06 -0.58 -11.42
CA ASP A 110 -11.38 -0.91 -11.96
C ASP A 110 -11.37 -0.95 -13.50
N ASP A 111 -10.29 -0.53 -14.13
CA ASP A 111 -10.05 -0.64 -15.57
C ASP A 111 -9.39 -1.99 -15.91
N VAL A 112 -10.08 -2.78 -16.74
CA VAL A 112 -9.64 -4.14 -17.12
C VAL A 112 -8.37 -4.14 -17.96
N ASP A 113 -8.23 -3.17 -18.85
CA ASP A 113 -7.07 -3.08 -19.75
C ASP A 113 -5.84 -2.64 -18.97
N GLU A 114 -5.99 -1.68 -18.05
CA GLU A 114 -4.92 -1.28 -17.13
C GLU A 114 -4.48 -2.45 -16.25
N MET A 115 -5.42 -3.22 -15.68
CA MET A 115 -5.10 -4.38 -14.86
C MET A 115 -4.36 -5.45 -15.65
N ARG A 116 -4.77 -5.72 -16.89
CA ARG A 116 -4.10 -6.68 -17.77
C ARG A 116 -2.68 -6.26 -18.10
N GLU A 117 -2.48 -5.01 -18.47
CA GLU A 117 -1.16 -4.45 -18.75
C GLU A 117 -0.27 -4.57 -17.52
N GLN A 118 -0.76 -4.14 -16.36
CA GLN A 118 -0.01 -4.17 -15.11
C GLN A 118 0.37 -5.59 -14.69
N PHE A 119 -0.50 -6.57 -14.88
CA PHE A 119 -0.17 -7.97 -14.62
C PHE A 119 1.08 -8.43 -15.38
N HIS A 120 1.22 -7.99 -16.62
CA HIS A 120 2.33 -8.40 -17.47
C HIS A 120 3.61 -7.57 -17.27
N THR A 121 3.50 -6.34 -16.81
CA THR A 121 4.61 -5.38 -16.78
C THR A 121 5.20 -5.15 -15.40
N ILE A 122 4.43 -5.37 -14.31
CA ILE A 122 4.91 -5.14 -12.95
C ILE A 122 6.19 -5.94 -12.67
N SER A 123 7.13 -5.31 -11.96
CA SER A 123 8.45 -5.86 -11.66
C SER A 123 9.19 -6.33 -12.93
N ASP A 124 9.13 -5.53 -13.99
CA ASP A 124 9.70 -5.84 -15.30
C ASP A 124 9.24 -7.19 -15.87
N GLY A 125 7.97 -7.53 -15.62
CA GLY A 125 7.36 -8.80 -15.99
C GLY A 125 7.76 -9.98 -15.09
N GLY A 126 8.49 -9.74 -14.02
CA GLY A 126 8.94 -10.77 -13.07
C GLY A 126 7.79 -11.47 -12.38
N TYR A 127 6.73 -10.75 -12.03
CA TYR A 127 5.54 -11.32 -11.41
C TYR A 127 4.85 -12.37 -12.30
N ALA A 128 4.53 -12.02 -13.53
CA ALA A 128 3.91 -12.95 -14.48
C ALA A 128 4.80 -14.16 -14.76
N LYS A 129 6.12 -13.94 -14.96
CA LYS A 129 7.08 -15.03 -15.17
C LYS A 129 7.13 -16.01 -13.99
N LEU A 130 7.09 -15.49 -12.77
CA LEU A 130 7.06 -16.34 -11.56
C LEU A 130 5.82 -17.23 -11.57
N LEU A 131 4.65 -16.67 -11.81
CA LEU A 131 3.40 -17.44 -11.85
C LEU A 131 3.39 -18.46 -13.00
N TYR A 132 3.90 -18.11 -14.17
CA TYR A 132 4.00 -19.03 -15.30
C TYR A 132 4.91 -20.22 -14.99
N ASN A 133 6.00 -19.99 -14.28
CA ASN A 133 6.91 -21.07 -13.88
C ASN A 133 6.29 -21.98 -12.81
N LEU A 134 5.50 -21.42 -11.88
CA LEU A 134 4.91 -22.20 -10.78
C LEU A 134 3.65 -22.97 -11.21
N PHE A 135 2.80 -22.40 -12.05
CA PHE A 135 1.45 -22.91 -12.31
C PHE A 135 1.18 -23.22 -13.79
N GLY A 136 2.12 -22.92 -14.69
CA GLY A 136 1.96 -23.04 -16.13
C GLY A 136 1.28 -21.80 -16.76
N LYS A 137 1.82 -21.36 -17.89
CA LYS A 137 1.39 -20.12 -18.57
C LYS A 137 -0.09 -20.18 -18.99
N GLU A 138 -0.52 -21.28 -19.59
CA GLU A 138 -1.90 -21.44 -20.08
C GLU A 138 -2.92 -21.30 -18.95
N ARG A 139 -2.67 -21.99 -17.83
CA ARG A 139 -3.53 -21.90 -16.64
C ARG A 139 -3.60 -20.50 -16.08
N VAL A 140 -2.46 -19.83 -15.92
CA VAL A 140 -2.40 -18.47 -15.36
C VAL A 140 -3.14 -17.48 -16.25
N LEU A 141 -2.96 -17.56 -17.57
CA LEU A 141 -3.69 -16.68 -18.50
C LEU A 141 -5.19 -16.93 -18.49
N LYS A 142 -5.61 -18.19 -18.41
CA LYS A 142 -7.04 -18.54 -18.29
C LYS A 142 -7.64 -17.98 -17.00
N GLU A 143 -6.99 -18.15 -15.86
CA GLU A 143 -7.45 -17.62 -14.57
C GLU A 143 -7.46 -16.08 -14.55
N LEU A 144 -6.50 -15.44 -15.20
CA LEU A 144 -6.48 -13.98 -15.38
C LEU A 144 -7.66 -13.52 -16.24
N ASP A 145 -7.93 -14.18 -17.37
CA ASP A 145 -9.04 -13.84 -18.26
C ASP A 145 -10.39 -14.04 -17.56
N GLU A 146 -10.55 -15.12 -16.78
CA GLU A 146 -11.74 -15.35 -15.98
C GLU A 146 -11.94 -14.26 -14.91
N PHE A 147 -10.86 -13.86 -14.23
CA PHE A 147 -10.91 -12.77 -13.26
C PHE A 147 -11.29 -11.44 -13.92
N LEU A 148 -10.73 -11.11 -15.08
CA LEU A 148 -10.96 -9.85 -15.77
C LEU A 148 -12.33 -9.75 -16.45
N GLN A 149 -13.16 -10.81 -16.43
CA GLN A 149 -14.56 -10.78 -16.91
C GLN A 149 -15.54 -10.21 -15.88
N HIS A 150 -15.12 -10.00 -14.64
CA HIS A 150 -15.98 -9.41 -13.62
C HIS A 150 -16.20 -7.90 -13.86
N ASP A 151 -17.39 -7.43 -13.54
CA ASP A 151 -17.69 -6.00 -13.48
C ASP A 151 -17.05 -5.42 -12.22
N PHE A 152 -15.99 -4.65 -12.41
CA PHE A 152 -15.27 -4.05 -11.30
C PHE A 152 -15.91 -2.72 -10.90
N ILE A 153 -16.22 -2.60 -9.62
CA ILE A 153 -16.62 -1.34 -8.99
C ILE A 153 -15.41 -0.71 -8.28
N PRO A 154 -15.41 0.62 -8.06
CA PRO A 154 -14.43 1.24 -7.17
C PRO A 154 -14.41 0.55 -5.81
N ARG A 155 -13.24 0.07 -5.40
CA ARG A 155 -13.10 -0.73 -4.17
C ARG A 155 -11.73 -0.54 -3.54
N PHE A 156 -11.70 -0.73 -2.24
CA PHE A 156 -10.47 -0.79 -1.46
C PHE A 156 -10.25 -2.22 -0.99
N GLY A 157 -8.99 -2.59 -0.83
CA GLY A 157 -8.64 -3.87 -0.27
C GLY A 157 -7.36 -3.74 0.54
N GLY A 158 -7.29 -4.48 1.62
CA GLY A 158 -6.12 -4.48 2.49
C GLY A 158 -6.06 -5.70 3.37
N GLY A 159 -4.95 -5.83 4.08
CA GLY A 159 -4.71 -6.88 5.05
C GLY A 159 -4.10 -6.33 6.31
N ILE A 160 -4.44 -6.96 7.43
CA ILE A 160 -3.89 -6.66 8.75
C ILE A 160 -3.01 -7.82 9.18
N GLY A 161 -1.74 -7.55 9.48
CA GLY A 161 -0.85 -8.50 10.12
C GLY A 161 -1.20 -8.65 11.61
N VAL A 162 -2.05 -9.64 11.95
CA VAL A 162 -2.58 -9.79 13.32
C VAL A 162 -1.46 -9.89 14.36
N THR A 163 -0.42 -10.66 14.10
CA THR A 163 0.73 -10.78 15.01
C THR A 163 1.51 -9.47 15.14
N ARG A 164 1.66 -8.72 14.07
CA ARG A 164 2.29 -7.39 14.08
C ARG A 164 1.42 -6.39 14.85
N MET A 165 0.10 -6.43 14.67
CA MET A 165 -0.84 -5.60 15.42
C MET A 165 -0.73 -5.86 16.93
N ILE A 166 -0.75 -7.12 17.34
CA ILE A 166 -0.58 -7.50 18.75
C ILE A 166 0.76 -6.98 19.28
N SER A 167 1.84 -7.14 18.53
CA SER A 167 3.17 -6.63 18.92
C SER A 167 3.20 -5.11 19.07
N ALA A 168 2.56 -4.38 18.16
CA ALA A 168 2.46 -2.93 18.23
C ALA A 168 1.63 -2.49 19.46
N MET A 169 0.50 -3.15 19.71
CA MET A 169 -0.35 -2.86 20.89
C MET A 169 0.39 -3.14 22.20
N LYS A 170 1.17 -4.23 22.28
CA LYS A 170 2.04 -4.52 23.46
C LYS A 170 3.10 -3.43 23.63
N LYS A 171 3.76 -3.02 22.55
CA LYS A 171 4.78 -1.96 22.58
C LYS A 171 4.21 -0.62 23.04
N ALA A 172 2.96 -0.33 22.68
CA ALA A 172 2.22 0.86 23.11
C ALA A 172 1.56 0.73 24.51
N ASN A 173 1.76 -0.39 25.21
CA ASN A 173 1.16 -0.72 26.51
C ASN A 173 -0.39 -0.70 26.51
N LEU A 174 -1.01 -1.07 25.40
CA LEU A 174 -2.46 -1.15 25.25
C LEU A 174 -3.01 -2.53 25.66
N ILE A 175 -2.18 -3.55 25.62
CA ILE A 175 -2.48 -4.93 26.06
C ILE A 175 -1.25 -5.55 26.73
N ASP A 176 -1.46 -6.62 27.51
CA ASP A 176 -0.41 -7.41 28.18
C ASP A 176 0.38 -8.35 27.22
#